data_900d23c01fbe7e528edea5a25ac1bf6c
#
_entry.id   900d23c01fbe7e528edea5a25ac1bf6c
#
_cell.length_a   1.000
_cell.length_b   1.000
_cell.length_c   1.000
_cell.angle_alpha   90.00
_cell.angle_beta   90.00
_cell.angle_gamma   90.00
#
_symmetry.space_group_name_H-M   'P 1'
#
loop_
_entity.id
_entity.type
_entity.pdbx_description
1 polymer ?
#
loop_
_entity_poly.entity_id
_entity_poly.type
_entity_poly.pdbx_seq_one_letter_code
_entity_poly.pdbx_strand_id
1 'polypeptide(L)'
;MLGVIAFALVVVISGCAPVPGGEPSGDPTPSIASDTPTPTPEPTKPAVADLLLSPDGLGPLRVGETPPATDPALDILVYDPDYCAEIPEASSPGMWLANYPVEASGHRPFTAAFRNGADTLSVIAIFSPEIRTETGIHLGSTKDELLAAYPEGFASKLDNHGVSTVYSVAGTAGQLLIEVTADGMPGYWPADELNRVNLLTVIPADSNPFGVAGGDAYFWGECTGP
;
A
#
# COMPACT_ATOMS: atom_id res chain seq x y z
N MET A 1 41.00 -12.84 -2.90
CA MET A 1 41.07 -13.39 -4.26
C MET A 1 40.12 -12.57 -5.11
N LEU A 2 40.69 -11.66 -5.94
CA LEU A 2 39.93 -10.81 -6.84
C LEU A 2 39.78 -11.58 -8.17
N GLY A 3 38.52 -11.77 -8.62
CA GLY A 3 38.21 -12.28 -9.96
C GLY A 3 37.73 -11.15 -10.85
N VAL A 4 38.56 -10.76 -11.81
CA VAL A 4 38.23 -9.78 -12.86
C VAL A 4 37.59 -10.52 -14.02
N ILE A 5 36.34 -10.18 -14.38
CA ILE A 5 35.68 -10.69 -15.59
C ILE A 5 35.74 -9.59 -16.65
N ALA A 6 36.49 -9.85 -17.73
CA ALA A 6 36.61 -8.98 -18.90
C ALA A 6 35.46 -9.29 -19.88
N PHE A 7 34.67 -8.28 -20.25
CA PHE A 7 33.72 -8.37 -21.36
C PHE A 7 34.39 -7.96 -22.67
N ALA A 8 34.36 -8.86 -23.64
CA ALA A 8 34.83 -8.60 -24.99
C ALA A 8 33.69 -8.01 -25.84
N LEU A 9 33.94 -6.86 -26.43
CA LEU A 9 33.04 -6.15 -27.35
C LEU A 9 33.32 -6.67 -28.78
N VAL A 10 32.34 -7.31 -29.42
CA VAL A 10 32.43 -7.72 -30.85
C VAL A 10 31.71 -6.63 -31.68
N VAL A 11 32.48 -5.92 -32.49
CA VAL A 11 32.00 -4.99 -33.52
C VAL A 11 31.88 -5.72 -34.83
N VAL A 12 30.67 -5.85 -35.39
CA VAL A 12 30.42 -6.36 -36.73
C VAL A 12 30.22 -5.21 -37.68
N ILE A 13 31.15 -5.02 -38.59
CA ILE A 13 31.08 -4.04 -39.69
C ILE A 13 30.55 -4.76 -40.93
N SER A 14 29.33 -4.44 -41.36
CA SER A 14 28.77 -4.92 -42.62
C SER A 14 28.91 -3.85 -43.70
N GLY A 15 29.63 -4.19 -44.74
CA GLY A 15 29.97 -3.34 -45.85
C GLY A 15 28.81 -3.08 -46.82
N CYS A 16 28.81 -1.89 -47.40
CA CYS A 16 27.96 -1.50 -48.53
C CYS A 16 28.55 -1.98 -49.87
N ALA A 17 27.71 -2.60 -50.69
CA ALA A 17 27.96 -2.80 -52.10
C ALA A 17 27.06 -1.86 -52.94
N PRO A 18 27.57 -1.22 -54.03
CA PRO A 18 26.75 -0.37 -54.88
C PRO A 18 26.04 -1.19 -55.96
N VAL A 19 24.77 -0.90 -56.21
CA VAL A 19 23.99 -1.42 -57.37
C VAL A 19 23.76 -0.27 -58.36
N PRO A 20 23.96 -0.48 -59.67
CA PRO A 20 23.78 0.59 -60.66
C PRO A 20 22.34 0.62 -61.20
N GLY A 21 21.90 1.89 -61.41
CA GLY A 21 21.01 2.41 -62.41
C GLY A 21 19.70 1.72 -62.77
N GLY A 22 18.58 2.35 -62.41
CA GLY A 22 17.25 2.14 -62.97
C GLY A 22 16.52 3.48 -63.05
N GLU A 23 15.98 3.81 -64.24
CA GLU A 23 15.33 5.06 -64.61
C GLU A 23 14.06 5.43 -63.83
N PRO A 24 13.61 6.68 -63.87
CA PRO A 24 12.60 7.24 -62.96
C PRO A 24 11.19 6.88 -63.43
N SER A 25 10.42 6.22 -62.60
CA SER A 25 9.00 6.05 -62.80
C SER A 25 8.23 6.61 -61.61
N GLY A 26 7.43 7.61 -61.90
CA GLY A 26 6.24 8.06 -61.18
C GLY A 26 6.33 8.16 -59.65
N ASP A 27 6.51 9.38 -59.18
CA ASP A 27 6.46 9.80 -57.78
C ASP A 27 5.05 9.48 -57.19
N PRO A 28 4.88 8.52 -56.27
CA PRO A 28 3.68 8.48 -55.46
C PRO A 28 3.85 9.55 -54.34
N THR A 29 3.10 10.62 -54.41
CA THR A 29 2.95 11.59 -53.33
C THR A 29 2.78 10.80 -52.01
N PRO A 30 3.66 10.98 -50.99
CA PRO A 30 3.47 10.34 -49.70
C PRO A 30 2.21 10.96 -49.06
N SER A 31 1.15 10.12 -48.96
CA SER A 31 0.02 10.43 -48.12
C SER A 31 0.52 10.45 -46.68
N ILE A 32 0.76 11.62 -46.14
CA ILE A 32 1.05 11.81 -44.71
C ILE A 32 -0.26 11.44 -43.98
N ALA A 33 -0.32 10.19 -43.53
CA ALA A 33 -1.33 9.80 -42.55
C ALA A 33 -1.11 10.71 -41.33
N SER A 34 -2.02 11.64 -41.09
CA SER A 34 -2.07 12.37 -39.83
C SER A 34 -2.35 11.35 -38.75
N ASP A 35 -1.31 10.95 -38.01
CA ASP A 35 -1.46 10.23 -36.76
C ASP A 35 -2.23 11.15 -35.81
N THR A 36 -3.53 10.95 -35.72
CA THR A 36 -4.36 11.59 -34.69
C THR A 36 -3.82 11.08 -33.35
N PRO A 37 -3.29 11.96 -32.47
CA PRO A 37 -2.80 11.51 -31.18
C PRO A 37 -3.92 10.80 -30.43
N THR A 38 -3.69 9.55 -30.03
CA THR A 38 -4.58 8.83 -29.14
C THR A 38 -4.71 9.65 -27.85
N PRO A 39 -5.93 10.03 -27.43
CA PRO A 39 -6.09 10.79 -26.21
C PRO A 39 -5.45 10.03 -25.03
N THR A 40 -4.55 10.71 -24.31
CA THR A 40 -4.03 10.19 -23.05
C THR A 40 -5.20 10.07 -22.08
N PRO A 41 -5.43 8.90 -21.46
CA PRO A 41 -6.49 8.75 -20.48
C PRO A 41 -6.33 9.77 -19.36
N GLU A 42 -7.40 10.44 -18.98
CA GLU A 42 -7.39 11.33 -17.82
C GLU A 42 -7.06 10.52 -16.57
N PRO A 43 -6.21 11.04 -15.67
CA PRO A 43 -5.92 10.39 -14.41
C PRO A 43 -7.22 10.25 -13.60
N THR A 44 -7.45 9.07 -13.05
CA THR A 44 -8.62 8.79 -12.21
C THR A 44 -8.14 8.30 -10.84
N LYS A 45 -8.92 8.59 -9.80
CA LYS A 45 -8.67 8.05 -8.47
C LYS A 45 -8.67 6.51 -8.53
N PRO A 46 -7.65 5.81 -7.99
CA PRO A 46 -7.60 4.36 -7.99
C PRO A 46 -8.82 3.77 -7.25
N ALA A 47 -9.34 2.64 -7.70
CA ALA A 47 -10.32 1.89 -6.92
C ALA A 47 -9.66 1.34 -5.64
N VAL A 48 -10.47 1.02 -4.61
CA VAL A 48 -9.96 0.44 -3.35
C VAL A 48 -9.15 -0.83 -3.61
N ALA A 49 -9.64 -1.70 -4.49
CA ALA A 49 -8.98 -2.95 -4.87
C ALA A 49 -7.66 -2.77 -5.63
N ASP A 50 -7.41 -1.58 -6.18
CA ASP A 50 -6.16 -1.23 -6.87
C ASP A 50 -5.10 -0.65 -5.91
N LEU A 51 -5.48 -0.38 -4.65
CA LEU A 51 -4.57 0.08 -3.61
C LEU A 51 -3.75 -1.09 -3.08
N LEU A 52 -2.50 -1.14 -3.48
CA LEU A 52 -1.57 -2.18 -3.05
C LEU A 52 -0.93 -1.81 -1.72
N LEU A 53 -0.99 -2.74 -0.76
CA LEU A 53 -0.38 -2.60 0.56
C LEU A 53 1.04 -3.15 0.55
N SER A 54 1.99 -2.36 1.01
CA SER A 54 3.39 -2.74 1.18
C SER A 54 3.87 -2.44 2.60
N PRO A 55 5.03 -2.97 3.03
CA PRO A 55 5.61 -2.59 4.32
C PRO A 55 5.92 -1.09 4.47
N ASP A 56 6.04 -0.36 3.35
CA ASP A 56 6.35 1.07 3.36
C ASP A 56 5.11 1.98 3.21
N GLY A 57 3.92 1.41 2.90
CA GLY A 57 2.72 2.22 2.74
C GLY A 57 1.58 1.58 1.96
N LEU A 58 0.61 2.41 1.52
CA LEU A 58 -0.59 2.02 0.77
C LEU A 58 -0.72 2.85 -0.50
N GLY A 59 -0.66 2.22 -1.67
CA GLY A 59 -0.71 2.92 -2.94
C GLY A 59 0.34 4.04 -3.01
N PRO A 60 -0.04 5.32 -3.17
CA PRO A 60 0.89 6.45 -3.17
C PRO A 60 1.32 6.92 -1.76
N LEU A 61 0.64 6.47 -0.69
CA LEU A 61 0.97 6.88 0.68
C LEU A 61 2.20 6.14 1.19
N ARG A 62 3.09 6.86 1.88
CA ARG A 62 4.28 6.31 2.54
C ARG A 62 4.33 6.75 3.99
N VAL A 63 4.61 5.81 4.91
CA VAL A 63 4.86 6.16 6.31
C VAL A 63 6.19 6.90 6.42
N GLY A 64 6.25 7.88 7.32
CA GLY A 64 7.39 8.77 7.46
C GLY A 64 7.41 9.93 6.46
N GLU A 65 6.49 9.99 5.50
CA GLU A 65 6.42 11.03 4.48
C GLU A 65 5.13 11.86 4.61
N THR A 66 5.17 13.09 4.12
CA THR A 66 3.97 13.91 3.92
C THR A 66 3.21 13.35 2.71
N PRO A 67 1.88 13.14 2.81
CA PRO A 67 1.09 12.71 1.66
C PRO A 67 1.29 13.64 0.46
N PRO A 68 1.40 13.08 -0.76
CA PRO A 68 1.51 13.91 -1.95
C PRO A 68 0.26 14.79 -2.09
N ALA A 69 0.49 16.10 -2.24
CA ALA A 69 -0.59 17.02 -2.60
C ALA A 69 -0.93 16.79 -4.08
N THR A 70 -2.12 16.32 -4.35
CA THR A 70 -2.61 16.05 -5.70
C THR A 70 -3.96 16.77 -5.93
N ASP A 71 -4.63 16.47 -7.02
CA ASP A 71 -5.99 16.94 -7.26
C ASP A 71 -6.94 16.27 -6.24
N PRO A 72 -7.78 17.04 -5.51
CA PRO A 72 -8.73 16.48 -4.54
C PRO A 72 -9.66 15.39 -5.11
N ALA A 73 -9.90 15.38 -6.43
CA ALA A 73 -10.67 14.34 -7.10
C ALA A 73 -9.90 13.00 -7.21
N LEU A 74 -8.57 13.07 -7.16
CA LEU A 74 -7.66 11.92 -7.31
C LEU A 74 -7.05 11.49 -5.98
N ASP A 75 -7.15 12.34 -4.96
CA ASP A 75 -6.60 12.06 -3.64
C ASP A 75 -7.32 10.88 -2.99
N ILE A 76 -6.54 9.97 -2.44
CA ILE A 76 -7.06 8.84 -1.67
C ILE A 76 -7.24 9.20 -0.20
N LEU A 77 -6.73 10.35 0.25
CA LEU A 77 -6.95 10.96 1.57
C LEU A 77 -7.60 12.33 1.40
N VAL A 78 -8.46 12.68 2.35
CA VAL A 78 -9.06 13.99 2.50
C VAL A 78 -8.98 14.44 3.96
N TYR A 79 -8.63 15.70 4.18
CA TYR A 79 -8.67 16.27 5.52
C TYR A 79 -10.05 16.85 5.80
N ASP A 80 -10.70 16.38 6.88
CA ASP A 80 -11.94 16.94 7.41
C ASP A 80 -11.59 17.72 8.69
N PRO A 81 -11.67 19.07 8.68
CA PRO A 81 -11.26 19.90 9.79
C PRO A 81 -12.20 19.82 11.00
N ASP A 82 -13.41 19.36 10.80
CA ASP A 82 -14.47 19.36 11.81
C ASP A 82 -14.86 17.96 12.28
N TYR A 83 -14.22 16.91 11.75
CA TYR A 83 -14.60 15.52 12.01
C TYR A 83 -14.65 15.16 13.50
N CYS A 84 -13.78 15.74 14.30
CA CYS A 84 -13.66 15.49 15.73
C CYS A 84 -14.17 16.66 16.59
N ALA A 85 -14.77 17.68 15.99
CA ALA A 85 -15.12 18.94 16.70
C ALA A 85 -16.13 18.74 17.84
N GLU A 86 -16.98 17.71 17.75
CA GLU A 86 -18.00 17.43 18.79
C GLU A 86 -17.46 16.53 19.92
N ILE A 87 -16.20 16.07 19.84
CA ILE A 87 -15.58 15.22 20.85
C ILE A 87 -14.74 16.09 21.79
N PRO A 88 -15.17 16.28 23.07
CA PRO A 88 -14.55 17.24 23.97
C PRO A 88 -13.08 16.96 24.31
N GLU A 89 -12.65 15.71 24.20
CA GLU A 89 -11.30 15.25 24.53
C GLU A 89 -10.44 14.98 23.27
N ALA A 90 -10.93 15.38 22.08
CA ALA A 90 -10.18 15.20 20.86
C ALA A 90 -8.87 15.98 20.90
N SER A 91 -7.77 15.35 20.53
CA SER A 91 -6.44 15.98 20.43
C SER A 91 -6.36 16.98 19.27
N SER A 92 -7.24 16.85 18.30
CA SER A 92 -7.41 17.74 17.14
C SER A 92 -8.88 17.75 16.72
N PRO A 93 -9.45 18.88 16.28
CA PRO A 93 -10.80 18.91 15.73
C PRO A 93 -10.90 18.23 14.36
N GLY A 94 -9.82 18.14 13.62
CA GLY A 94 -9.80 17.58 12.27
C GLY A 94 -9.03 16.27 12.16
N MET A 95 -9.34 15.53 11.09
CA MET A 95 -8.79 14.22 10.84
C MET A 95 -8.57 13.96 9.35
N TRP A 96 -7.58 13.13 9.03
CA TRP A 96 -7.37 12.60 7.69
C TRP A 96 -8.16 11.31 7.50
N LEU A 97 -9.00 11.29 6.49
CA LEU A 97 -9.92 10.20 6.18
C LEU A 97 -9.59 9.60 4.81
N ALA A 98 -9.79 8.30 4.66
CA ALA A 98 -9.81 7.70 3.32
C ALA A 98 -10.90 8.38 2.48
N ASN A 99 -10.54 8.90 1.31
CA ASN A 99 -11.47 9.56 0.40
C ASN A 99 -12.27 8.54 -0.41
N TYR A 100 -12.93 7.62 0.29
CA TYR A 100 -13.78 6.56 -0.26
C TYR A 100 -15.06 6.47 0.58
N PRO A 101 -16.14 5.90 0.02
CA PRO A 101 -17.37 5.65 0.78
C PRO A 101 -17.12 4.77 2.01
N VAL A 102 -17.96 4.94 3.02
CA VAL A 102 -18.04 4.00 4.15
C VAL A 102 -18.56 2.66 3.62
N GLU A 103 -17.91 1.58 3.98
CA GLU A 103 -18.27 0.22 3.58
C GLU A 103 -19.41 -0.36 4.44
N ALA A 104 -19.89 -1.54 4.07
CA ALA A 104 -20.93 -2.24 4.82
C ALA A 104 -20.51 -2.60 6.26
N SER A 105 -19.21 -2.67 6.52
CA SER A 105 -18.61 -2.81 7.86
C SER A 105 -18.84 -1.62 8.78
N GLY A 106 -19.27 -0.47 8.22
CA GLY A 106 -19.39 0.79 8.95
C GLY A 106 -18.10 1.62 8.97
N HIS A 107 -17.03 1.13 8.33
CA HIS A 107 -15.73 1.79 8.27
C HIS A 107 -15.40 2.27 6.86
N ARG A 108 -14.52 3.26 6.76
CA ARG A 108 -13.83 3.56 5.50
C ARG A 108 -12.79 2.46 5.23
N PRO A 109 -12.37 2.25 3.97
CA PRO A 109 -11.47 1.13 3.63
C PRO A 109 -10.13 1.15 4.36
N PHE A 110 -9.68 2.32 4.79
CA PHE A 110 -8.49 2.48 5.62
C PHE A 110 -8.54 3.79 6.41
N THR A 111 -7.68 3.92 7.42
CA THR A 111 -7.39 5.18 8.12
C THR A 111 -5.91 5.51 8.02
N ALA A 112 -5.58 6.78 8.19
CA ALA A 112 -4.21 7.25 8.23
C ALA A 112 -4.05 8.26 9.38
N ALA A 113 -3.04 8.04 10.23
CA ALA A 113 -2.72 8.94 11.32
C ALA A 113 -1.37 9.62 11.10
N PHE A 114 -1.25 10.83 11.59
CA PHE A 114 -0.05 11.64 11.54
C PHE A 114 0.60 11.67 12.92
N ARG A 115 1.92 11.71 12.99
CA ARG A 115 2.62 11.93 14.25
C ARG A 115 2.29 13.33 14.77
N ASN A 116 1.97 13.45 16.07
CA ASN A 116 1.67 14.73 16.71
C ASN A 116 2.71 15.80 16.36
N GLY A 117 2.26 16.91 15.76
CA GLY A 117 3.10 18.03 15.36
C GLY A 117 3.98 17.80 14.13
N ALA A 118 3.79 16.68 13.40
CA ALA A 118 4.49 16.39 12.16
C ALA A 118 3.48 16.24 11.02
N ASP A 119 3.86 16.69 9.81
CA ASP A 119 3.05 16.53 8.59
C ASP A 119 3.30 15.17 7.91
N THR A 120 3.84 14.18 8.68
CA THR A 120 4.22 12.87 8.14
C THR A 120 3.33 11.76 8.66
N LEU A 121 2.99 10.82 7.78
CA LEU A 121 2.20 9.65 8.13
C LEU A 121 2.95 8.77 9.14
N SER A 122 2.27 8.41 10.24
CA SER A 122 2.81 7.52 11.27
C SER A 122 2.13 6.16 11.31
N VAL A 123 0.89 6.06 10.84
CA VAL A 123 0.13 4.80 10.81
C VAL A 123 -0.79 4.79 9.60
N ILE A 124 -0.93 3.63 8.96
CA ILE A 124 -1.98 3.33 7.99
C ILE A 124 -2.61 2.01 8.44
N ALA A 125 -3.89 2.04 8.82
CA ALA A 125 -4.63 0.85 9.23
C ALA A 125 -5.71 0.49 8.19
N ILE A 126 -5.81 -0.80 7.85
CA ILE A 126 -6.67 -1.33 6.79
C ILE A 126 -7.92 -1.96 7.40
N PHE A 127 -9.09 -1.61 6.84
CA PHE A 127 -10.40 -2.15 7.24
C PHE A 127 -11.16 -2.81 6.08
N SER A 128 -10.69 -2.67 4.84
CA SER A 128 -11.29 -3.31 3.67
C SER A 128 -10.59 -4.62 3.29
N PRO A 129 -11.32 -5.72 3.08
CA PRO A 129 -10.75 -6.96 2.55
C PRO A 129 -10.37 -6.85 1.05
N GLU A 130 -10.76 -5.78 0.36
CA GLU A 130 -10.37 -5.53 -1.02
C GLU A 130 -8.90 -5.13 -1.14
N ILE A 131 -8.35 -4.46 -0.12
CA ILE A 131 -6.94 -4.06 -0.08
C ILE A 131 -6.08 -5.29 0.21
N ARG A 132 -5.07 -5.51 -0.64
CA ARG A 132 -4.19 -6.67 -0.58
C ARG A 132 -2.72 -6.27 -0.56
N THR A 133 -1.90 -7.11 0.05
CA THR A 133 -0.45 -7.04 -0.12
C THR A 133 -0.04 -7.51 -1.51
N GLU A 134 1.21 -7.24 -1.92
CA GLU A 134 1.79 -7.78 -3.15
C GLU A 134 1.76 -9.31 -3.19
N THR A 135 1.80 -9.96 -2.03
CA THR A 135 1.70 -11.42 -1.89
C THR A 135 0.25 -11.94 -1.81
N GLY A 136 -0.75 -11.05 -1.92
CA GLY A 136 -2.17 -11.36 -1.93
C GLY A 136 -2.82 -11.49 -0.55
N ILE A 137 -2.10 -11.26 0.54
CA ILE A 137 -2.66 -11.28 1.90
C ILE A 137 -3.58 -10.07 2.12
N HIS A 138 -4.74 -10.34 2.73
CA HIS A 138 -5.79 -9.36 3.03
C HIS A 138 -6.52 -9.73 4.33
N LEU A 139 -7.43 -8.87 4.79
CA LEU A 139 -8.30 -9.18 5.93
C LEU A 139 -9.13 -10.44 5.64
N GLY A 140 -9.15 -11.38 6.58
CA GLY A 140 -9.77 -12.66 6.44
C GLY A 140 -8.90 -13.79 5.86
N SER A 141 -7.70 -13.46 5.30
CA SER A 141 -6.72 -14.49 4.92
C SER A 141 -6.42 -15.42 6.10
N THR A 142 -6.25 -16.71 5.83
CA THR A 142 -5.89 -17.66 6.86
C THR A 142 -4.42 -17.53 7.28
N LYS A 143 -4.11 -18.00 8.48
CA LYS A 143 -2.72 -18.08 8.95
C LYS A 143 -1.84 -18.93 8.03
N ASP A 144 -2.38 -20.01 7.46
CA ASP A 144 -1.61 -20.88 6.55
C ASP A 144 -1.30 -20.16 5.22
N GLU A 145 -2.25 -19.38 4.67
CA GLU A 145 -2.01 -18.53 3.51
C GLU A 145 -0.94 -17.49 3.83
N LEU A 146 -0.99 -16.85 5.01
CA LEU A 146 0.02 -15.90 5.44
C LEU A 146 1.41 -16.54 5.50
N LEU A 147 1.54 -17.70 6.14
CA LEU A 147 2.83 -18.39 6.26
C LEU A 147 3.37 -18.85 4.89
N ALA A 148 2.50 -19.24 3.97
CA ALA A 148 2.87 -19.60 2.62
C ALA A 148 3.30 -18.40 1.77
N ALA A 149 2.69 -17.23 2.01
CA ALA A 149 3.01 -15.98 1.31
C ALA A 149 4.37 -15.38 1.69
N TYR A 150 4.86 -15.70 2.91
CA TYR A 150 6.14 -15.20 3.44
C TYR A 150 7.09 -16.35 3.83
N PRO A 151 7.58 -17.14 2.86
CA PRO A 151 8.40 -18.33 3.12
C PRO A 151 9.77 -17.99 3.76
N GLU A 152 10.30 -16.80 3.50
CA GLU A 152 11.54 -16.30 4.12
C GLU A 152 11.36 -15.94 5.60
N GLY A 153 10.11 -15.92 6.10
CA GLY A 153 9.75 -15.61 7.47
C GLY A 153 9.43 -14.12 7.70
N PHE A 154 9.41 -13.76 8.95
CA PHE A 154 9.02 -12.43 9.42
C PHE A 154 10.17 -11.77 10.19
N ALA A 155 10.22 -10.42 10.16
CA ALA A 155 11.21 -9.65 10.93
C ALA A 155 10.99 -9.82 12.43
N SER A 156 9.73 -9.92 12.87
CA SER A 156 9.40 -10.24 14.26
C SER A 156 8.06 -10.97 14.35
N LYS A 157 7.83 -11.59 15.51
CA LYS A 157 6.58 -12.21 15.92
C LYS A 157 6.31 -11.87 17.37
N LEU A 158 5.17 -11.25 17.64
CA LEU A 158 4.75 -10.82 18.96
C LEU A 158 3.44 -11.52 19.35
N ASP A 159 3.40 -12.11 20.56
CA ASP A 159 2.15 -12.55 21.17
C ASP A 159 1.44 -11.35 21.79
N ASN A 160 0.20 -11.12 21.40
CA ASN A 160 -0.64 -10.07 21.95
C ASN A 160 -1.61 -10.69 22.96
N HIS A 161 -1.12 -10.92 24.17
CA HIS A 161 -1.90 -11.44 25.32
C HIS A 161 -2.72 -12.71 25.04
N GLY A 162 -2.29 -13.54 24.10
CA GLY A 162 -3.00 -14.74 23.69
C GLY A 162 -4.25 -14.51 22.82
N VAL A 163 -4.67 -13.26 22.58
CA VAL A 163 -5.83 -12.97 21.70
C VAL A 163 -5.44 -12.93 20.25
N SER A 164 -4.19 -12.57 19.94
CA SER A 164 -3.68 -12.56 18.57
C SER A 164 -2.18 -12.77 18.53
N THR A 165 -1.66 -13.01 17.32
CA THR A 165 -0.24 -13.00 17.02
C THR A 165 0.02 -11.92 15.97
N VAL A 166 0.95 -11.02 16.23
CA VAL A 166 1.40 -9.98 15.30
C VAL A 166 2.67 -10.43 14.61
N TYR A 167 2.63 -10.51 13.30
CA TYR A 167 3.79 -10.76 12.43
C TYR A 167 4.23 -9.46 11.80
N SER A 168 5.52 -9.15 11.77
CA SER A 168 6.02 -7.96 11.09
C SER A 168 6.84 -8.31 9.86
N VAL A 169 6.58 -7.60 8.76
CA VAL A 169 7.35 -7.65 7.52
C VAL A 169 8.08 -6.32 7.38
N ALA A 170 9.41 -6.37 7.32
CA ALA A 170 10.23 -5.17 7.20
C ALA A 170 10.17 -4.59 5.78
N GLY A 171 10.03 -3.27 5.70
CA GLY A 171 10.23 -2.46 4.50
C GLY A 171 11.54 -1.65 4.58
N THR A 172 11.64 -0.63 3.73
CA THR A 172 12.79 0.29 3.72
C THR A 172 12.61 1.43 4.72
N ALA A 173 11.43 2.04 4.74
CA ALA A 173 11.07 3.16 5.61
C ALA A 173 10.01 2.76 6.65
N GLY A 174 9.28 1.67 6.41
CA GLY A 174 8.19 1.18 7.23
C GLY A 174 8.30 -0.29 7.57
N GLN A 175 7.29 -0.77 8.28
CA GLN A 175 7.03 -2.18 8.53
C GLN A 175 5.53 -2.46 8.49
N LEU A 176 5.14 -3.57 7.88
CA LEU A 176 3.77 -4.06 7.85
C LEU A 176 3.56 -5.00 9.03
N LEU A 177 2.62 -4.67 9.89
CA LEU A 177 2.12 -5.53 10.96
C LEU A 177 0.90 -6.28 10.44
N ILE A 178 0.94 -7.60 10.57
CA ILE A 178 -0.14 -8.53 10.17
C ILE A 178 -0.60 -9.23 11.45
N GLU A 179 -1.78 -8.87 11.92
CA GLU A 179 -2.33 -9.43 13.14
C GLU A 179 -3.27 -10.58 12.83
N VAL A 180 -3.00 -11.74 13.42
CA VAL A 180 -3.75 -12.98 13.22
C VAL A 180 -4.40 -13.38 14.54
N THR A 181 -5.70 -13.60 14.53
CA THR A 181 -6.48 -14.05 15.70
C THR A 181 -5.93 -15.36 16.27
N ALA A 182 -5.95 -15.50 17.59
CA ALA A 182 -5.48 -16.67 18.32
C ALA A 182 -6.51 -17.16 19.35
N ASP A 183 -6.36 -18.40 19.80
CA ASP A 183 -7.27 -19.08 20.73
C ASP A 183 -6.76 -19.08 22.18
N GLY A 184 -5.74 -18.27 22.49
CA GLY A 184 -5.16 -18.20 23.83
C GLY A 184 -6.12 -17.65 24.91
N MET A 185 -7.20 -16.95 24.49
CA MET A 185 -8.31 -16.55 25.34
C MET A 185 -9.62 -17.20 24.85
N PRO A 186 -10.04 -18.35 25.42
CA PRO A 186 -11.23 -19.06 24.96
C PRO A 186 -12.49 -18.19 24.95
N GLY A 187 -13.19 -18.17 23.81
CA GLY A 187 -14.44 -17.42 23.62
C GLY A 187 -14.24 -15.93 23.33
N TYR A 188 -13.01 -15.45 23.22
CA TYR A 188 -12.73 -14.07 22.78
C TYR A 188 -13.10 -13.87 21.32
N TRP A 189 -12.66 -14.75 20.44
CA TRP A 189 -13.00 -14.74 19.02
C TRP A 189 -14.06 -15.81 18.70
N PRO A 190 -14.99 -15.55 17.77
CA PRO A 190 -15.79 -16.59 17.13
C PRO A 190 -14.89 -17.67 16.50
N ALA A 191 -15.35 -18.92 16.50
CA ALA A 191 -14.54 -20.03 16.02
C ALA A 191 -14.15 -19.93 14.52
N ASP A 192 -14.98 -19.31 13.70
CA ASP A 192 -14.77 -19.06 12.27
C ASP A 192 -13.83 -17.87 11.98
N GLU A 193 -13.55 -17.05 12.98
CA GLU A 193 -12.58 -15.96 12.91
C GLU A 193 -11.19 -16.37 13.41
N LEU A 194 -11.04 -17.53 14.05
CA LEU A 194 -9.75 -17.99 14.55
C LEU A 194 -8.76 -18.28 13.42
N ASN A 195 -7.48 -17.97 13.67
CA ASN A 195 -6.38 -18.13 12.73
C ASN A 195 -6.58 -17.38 11.41
N ARG A 196 -7.22 -16.22 11.47
CA ARG A 196 -7.40 -15.32 10.34
C ARG A 196 -6.73 -13.96 10.58
N VAL A 197 -6.28 -13.35 9.49
CA VAL A 197 -5.81 -11.97 9.50
C VAL A 197 -7.01 -11.06 9.79
N ASN A 198 -6.95 -10.36 10.90
CA ASN A 198 -8.01 -9.44 11.34
C ASN A 198 -7.61 -7.98 11.29
N LEU A 199 -6.31 -7.68 11.21
CA LEU A 199 -5.79 -6.33 11.03
C LEU A 199 -4.50 -6.33 10.22
N LEU A 200 -4.37 -5.30 9.39
CA LEU A 200 -3.16 -4.95 8.64
C LEU A 200 -2.82 -3.51 8.95
N THR A 201 -1.61 -3.24 9.44
CA THR A 201 -1.19 -1.90 9.84
C THR A 201 0.23 -1.63 9.34
N VAL A 202 0.45 -0.47 8.72
CA VAL A 202 1.80 -0.02 8.34
C VAL A 202 2.22 1.09 9.30
N ILE A 203 3.43 0.95 9.85
CA ILE A 203 4.06 1.92 10.77
C ILE A 203 5.51 2.20 10.34
N PRO A 204 6.15 3.30 10.79
CA PRO A 204 7.56 3.54 10.54
C PRO A 204 8.45 2.41 11.02
N ALA A 205 9.57 2.16 10.33
CA ALA A 205 10.49 1.05 10.60
C ALA A 205 11.13 1.12 12.00
N ASP A 206 11.27 2.31 12.57
CA ASP A 206 11.83 2.56 13.91
C ASP A 206 10.79 2.43 15.04
N SER A 207 9.52 2.20 14.71
CA SER A 207 8.45 1.99 15.69
C SER A 207 8.46 0.55 16.21
N ASN A 208 8.11 0.38 17.49
CA ASN A 208 7.95 -0.95 18.05
C ASN A 208 6.67 -1.62 17.48
N PRO A 209 6.73 -2.90 17.08
CA PRO A 209 5.55 -3.67 16.73
C PRO A 209 4.57 -3.74 17.92
N PHE A 210 3.29 -3.65 17.65
CA PHE A 210 2.22 -3.76 18.65
C PHE A 210 1.03 -4.54 18.09
N GLY A 211 0.20 -5.08 18.97
CA GLY A 211 -1.08 -5.68 18.62
C GLY A 211 -2.22 -4.79 19.10
N VAL A 212 -3.28 -4.72 18.32
CA VAL A 212 -4.48 -3.93 18.61
C VAL A 212 -5.72 -4.78 18.85
N ALA A 213 -5.68 -6.09 18.53
CA ALA A 213 -6.77 -7.00 18.87
C ALA A 213 -6.95 -7.04 20.39
N GLY A 214 -8.19 -6.84 20.84
CA GLY A 214 -8.50 -6.75 22.28
C GLY A 214 -8.39 -5.39 22.92
N GLY A 215 -7.85 -4.41 22.20
CA GLY A 215 -8.01 -2.99 22.51
C GLY A 215 -9.07 -2.37 21.60
N ASP A 216 -9.41 -1.15 21.85
CA ASP A 216 -10.23 -0.37 20.92
C ASP A 216 -9.37 -0.05 19.69
N ALA A 217 -9.28 -1.01 18.76
CA ALA A 217 -8.58 -0.88 17.48
C ALA A 217 -9.06 0.34 16.67
N TYR A 218 -10.21 0.85 17.02
CA TYR A 218 -10.85 2.05 16.51
C TYR A 218 -10.11 3.34 16.85
N PHE A 219 -9.23 3.35 17.85
CA PHE A 219 -8.54 4.57 18.32
C PHE A 219 -7.39 5.02 17.39
N TRP A 220 -6.94 4.17 16.47
CA TRP A 220 -5.90 4.55 15.52
C TRP A 220 -6.53 5.30 14.34
N GLY A 221 -6.85 6.56 14.57
CA GLY A 221 -7.37 7.44 13.54
C GLY A 221 -8.74 8.05 13.83
N GLU A 222 -9.35 7.81 14.98
CA GLU A 222 -10.59 8.47 15.39
C GLU A 222 -10.34 9.40 16.57
N CYS A 223 -10.16 10.68 16.32
CA CYS A 223 -10.27 11.83 17.21
C CYS A 223 -9.53 11.81 18.57
N THR A 224 -9.15 10.68 19.08
CA THR A 224 -8.33 10.51 20.28
C THR A 224 -6.94 10.10 19.83
N GLY A 225 -6.02 11.04 19.76
CA GLY A 225 -4.62 10.74 19.49
C GLY A 225 -4.01 9.86 20.58
N PRO A 226 -2.86 9.20 20.28
CA PRO A 226 -2.09 8.49 21.28
C PRO A 226 -1.59 9.44 22.35
#